data_ce658a490969ce3ad91608f3289af904
#
_entry.id   ce658a490969ce3ad91608f3289af904
#
_cell.length_a   1.000
_cell.length_b   1.000
_cell.length_c   1.000
_cell.angle_alpha   90.00
_cell.angle_beta   90.00
_cell.angle_gamma   90.00
#
_symmetry.space_group_name_H-M   'P 1'
#
loop_
_entity.id
_entity.type
_entity.pdbx_description
1 polymer ?
#
loop_
_entity_poly.entity_id
_entity_poly.type
_entity_poly.pdbx_seq_one_letter_code
_entity_poly.pdbx_strand_id
1 'polypeptide(L)'
;MSICVENVSYIYGKGTPFERAAIEDIDLTIDKGEFIGIIGHTGSGKSTLIQHLNGLLHPSVGKVTVDGVDLAEKTKEAMVKRHSVGMVFQYPEHQLFEETVAKDIAFGPQNQGCDEEETEKRVKSAMRFAGIDYETFAERSPFRLSGGQQRRVAIAGVIAMHPDFLILDEPSAGLDPVGRREIFSRIQGWYKKGVFSVILVSHNMDDIARLATRLLVMHQGRLVLDGEPMDIFLHHRETLKECGVDAPPLSQTLLYLKGKGIPVPETARTVEEAAEKMYAVLEGGK
;
A
#
# COMPACT_ATOMS: atom_id res chain seq x y z
N MET A 1 -9.71 12.69 8.80
CA MET A 1 -9.09 11.48 9.38
C MET A 1 -7.67 11.41 8.88
N SER A 2 -6.70 11.21 9.78
CA SER A 2 -5.29 11.17 9.46
C SER A 2 -4.54 10.19 10.35
N ILE A 3 -3.45 9.64 9.83
CA ILE A 3 -2.43 8.93 10.61
C ILE A 3 -1.28 9.88 10.83
N CYS A 4 -0.89 10.12 12.08
CA CYS A 4 0.26 10.96 12.42
C CYS A 4 1.35 10.10 13.08
N VAL A 5 2.56 10.21 12.58
CA VAL A 5 3.78 9.59 13.10
C VAL A 5 4.65 10.71 13.63
N GLU A 6 4.94 10.72 14.93
CA GLU A 6 5.65 11.82 15.60
C GLU A 6 6.94 11.30 16.23
N ASN A 7 8.09 11.68 15.66
CA ASN A 7 9.44 11.32 16.12
C ASN A 7 9.59 9.82 16.40
N VAL A 8 9.11 8.98 15.47
CA VAL A 8 9.07 7.53 15.69
C VAL A 8 10.41 6.90 15.38
N SER A 9 10.96 6.19 16.39
CA SER A 9 12.11 5.32 16.25
C SER A 9 11.79 3.93 16.80
N TYR A 10 12.35 2.90 16.18
CA TYR A 10 12.14 1.51 16.61
C TYR A 10 13.41 0.68 16.52
N ILE A 11 13.68 -0.07 17.60
CA ILE A 11 14.86 -0.89 17.77
C ILE A 11 14.43 -2.33 18.05
N TYR A 12 14.74 -3.24 17.12
CA TYR A 12 14.56 -4.68 17.38
C TYR A 12 15.58 -5.19 18.40
N GLY A 13 15.14 -6.07 19.27
CA GLY A 13 16.00 -6.73 20.24
C GLY A 13 16.72 -5.78 21.22
N LYS A 14 16.10 -4.66 21.58
CA LYS A 14 16.66 -3.65 22.48
C LYS A 14 17.20 -4.29 23.77
N GLY A 15 18.45 -3.98 24.11
CA GLY A 15 19.14 -4.55 25.28
C GLY A 15 19.68 -5.97 25.08
N THR A 16 19.66 -6.52 23.87
CA THR A 16 20.25 -7.81 23.53
C THR A 16 21.44 -7.67 22.58
N PRO A 17 22.29 -8.70 22.40
CA PRO A 17 23.36 -8.69 21.40
C PRO A 17 22.90 -8.55 19.95
N PHE A 18 21.59 -8.70 19.70
CA PHE A 18 20.96 -8.58 18.38
C PHE A 18 20.23 -7.24 18.18
N GLU A 19 20.57 -6.24 19.01
CA GLU A 19 19.99 -4.92 18.93
C GLU A 19 20.27 -4.29 17.56
N ARG A 20 19.20 -3.84 16.88
CA ARG A 20 19.28 -3.20 15.57
C ARG A 20 18.22 -2.13 15.44
N ALA A 21 18.63 -0.89 15.18
CA ALA A 21 17.74 0.17 14.77
C ALA A 21 17.11 -0.17 13.40
N ALA A 22 15.81 -0.08 13.29
CA ALA A 22 15.06 -0.39 12.07
C ALA A 22 14.44 0.84 11.42
N ILE A 23 13.96 1.78 12.23
CA ILE A 23 13.54 3.12 11.81
C ILE A 23 14.00 4.14 12.84
N GLU A 24 14.33 5.34 12.39
CA GLU A 24 14.87 6.43 13.20
C GLU A 24 14.27 7.77 12.80
N ASP A 25 13.79 8.52 13.80
CA ASP A 25 13.30 9.90 13.70
C ASP A 25 12.34 10.11 12.54
N ILE A 26 11.30 9.26 12.43
CA ILE A 26 10.29 9.39 11.40
C ILE A 26 9.19 10.35 11.87
N ASP A 27 9.01 11.43 11.10
CA ASP A 27 7.86 12.33 11.18
C ASP A 27 7.08 12.25 9.87
N LEU A 28 5.77 11.94 9.94
CA LEU A 28 4.93 11.74 8.78
C LEU A 28 3.47 11.96 9.13
N THR A 29 2.75 12.66 8.28
CA THR A 29 1.27 12.71 8.33
C THR A 29 0.69 12.14 7.04
N ILE A 30 -0.26 11.24 7.17
CA ILE A 30 -0.99 10.63 6.07
C ILE A 30 -2.46 11.02 6.18
N ASP A 31 -2.96 11.76 5.22
CA ASP A 31 -4.34 12.22 5.21
C ASP A 31 -5.27 11.24 4.48
N LYS A 32 -6.56 11.27 4.87
CA LYS A 32 -7.58 10.51 4.15
C LYS A 32 -7.70 11.02 2.72
N GLY A 33 -7.78 10.08 1.77
CA GLY A 33 -7.88 10.37 0.34
C GLY A 33 -6.54 10.35 -0.40
N GLU A 34 -5.42 10.06 0.28
CA GLU A 34 -4.12 9.89 -0.38
C GLU A 34 -3.93 8.45 -0.91
N PHE A 35 -3.22 8.33 -2.03
CA PHE A 35 -2.63 7.07 -2.49
C PHE A 35 -1.11 7.19 -2.38
N ILE A 36 -0.55 6.64 -1.32
CA ILE A 36 0.87 6.77 -0.99
C ILE A 36 1.64 5.56 -1.50
N GLY A 37 2.74 5.80 -2.21
CA GLY A 37 3.75 4.80 -2.51
C GLY A 37 4.89 4.87 -1.49
N ILE A 38 5.36 3.72 -1.00
CA ILE A 38 6.56 3.62 -0.16
C ILE A 38 7.59 2.76 -0.88
N ILE A 39 8.76 3.33 -1.17
CA ILE A 39 9.88 2.65 -1.84
C ILE A 39 11.17 2.73 -1.03
N GLY A 40 12.16 1.93 -1.41
CA GLY A 40 13.48 1.84 -0.80
C GLY A 40 14.03 0.42 -0.92
N HIS A 41 15.32 0.23 -0.73
CA HIS A 41 15.93 -1.10 -0.80
C HIS A 41 15.42 -2.05 0.29
N THR A 42 15.70 -3.35 0.16
CA THR A 42 15.40 -4.33 1.19
C THR A 42 16.16 -3.98 2.49
N GLY A 43 15.43 -3.97 3.61
CA GLY A 43 16.01 -3.56 4.90
C GLY A 43 16.06 -2.06 5.15
N SER A 44 15.47 -1.21 4.29
CA SER A 44 15.39 0.24 4.53
C SER A 44 14.39 0.66 5.61
N GLY A 45 13.60 -0.26 6.20
CA GLY A 45 12.64 0.02 7.27
C GLY A 45 11.17 0.08 6.84
N LYS A 46 10.83 -0.11 5.55
CA LYS A 46 9.46 -0.01 5.03
C LYS A 46 8.46 -0.88 5.79
N SER A 47 8.72 -2.19 5.89
CA SER A 47 7.81 -3.12 6.58
C SER A 47 7.69 -2.80 8.06
N THR A 48 8.74 -2.29 8.69
CA THR A 48 8.69 -1.82 10.08
C THR A 48 7.79 -0.59 10.18
N LEU A 49 7.93 0.40 9.29
CA LEU A 49 7.08 1.60 9.28
C LEU A 49 5.60 1.23 9.12
N ILE A 50 5.24 0.43 8.11
CA ILE A 50 3.83 0.10 7.87
C ILE A 50 3.21 -0.71 9.01
N GLN A 51 3.98 -1.52 9.75
CA GLN A 51 3.51 -2.22 10.94
C GLN A 51 3.30 -1.29 12.14
N HIS A 52 3.94 -0.12 12.17
CA HIS A 52 3.62 0.93 13.15
C HIS A 52 2.35 1.67 12.75
N LEU A 53 2.13 1.92 11.44
CA LEU A 53 0.94 2.62 10.96
C LEU A 53 -0.36 1.88 11.30
N ASN A 54 -0.36 0.55 11.40
CA ASN A 54 -1.53 -0.23 11.78
C ASN A 54 -1.53 -0.69 13.26
N GLY A 55 -0.51 -0.29 14.03
CA GLY A 55 -0.41 -0.60 15.47
C GLY A 55 -0.02 -2.05 15.78
N LEU A 56 0.52 -2.82 14.83
CA LEU A 56 1.13 -4.14 15.10
C LEU A 56 2.45 -4.03 15.85
N LEU A 57 3.22 -2.98 15.57
CA LEU A 57 4.40 -2.62 16.34
C LEU A 57 4.16 -1.32 17.09
N HIS A 58 4.73 -1.22 18.28
CA HIS A 58 4.72 -0.01 19.07
C HIS A 58 6.10 0.62 19.07
N PRO A 59 6.23 1.93 18.85
CA PRO A 59 7.53 2.59 18.75
C PRO A 59 8.35 2.49 20.04
N SER A 60 9.68 2.44 19.92
CA SER A 60 10.60 2.54 21.05
C SER A 60 10.72 3.98 21.57
N VAL A 61 10.53 4.95 20.67
CA VAL A 61 10.47 6.41 20.92
C VAL A 61 9.41 7.01 20.01
N GLY A 62 8.74 8.06 20.46
CA GLY A 62 7.68 8.72 19.69
C GLY A 62 6.34 8.01 19.80
N LYS A 63 5.38 8.37 18.94
CA LYS A 63 4.04 7.79 18.91
C LYS A 63 3.45 7.77 17.51
N VAL A 64 2.48 6.86 17.30
CA VAL A 64 1.65 6.83 16.10
C VAL A 64 0.20 6.99 16.52
N THR A 65 -0.48 7.97 15.96
CA THR A 65 -1.87 8.26 16.27
C THR A 65 -2.75 8.18 15.02
N VAL A 66 -4.00 7.77 15.20
CA VAL A 66 -5.07 7.90 14.19
C VAL A 66 -6.15 8.81 14.76
N ASP A 67 -6.36 9.95 14.12
CA ASP A 67 -7.26 11.02 14.62
C ASP A 67 -6.98 11.42 16.08
N GLY A 68 -5.69 11.51 16.43
CA GLY A 68 -5.25 11.89 17.77
C GLY A 68 -5.24 10.76 18.81
N VAL A 69 -5.74 9.57 18.49
CA VAL A 69 -5.74 8.40 19.39
C VAL A 69 -4.45 7.61 19.19
N ASP A 70 -3.68 7.44 20.26
CA ASP A 70 -2.43 6.67 20.21
C ASP A 70 -2.71 5.17 20.02
N LEU A 71 -2.13 4.59 18.98
CA LEU A 71 -2.31 3.17 18.65
C LEU A 71 -1.64 2.22 19.67
N ALA A 72 -0.72 2.71 20.50
CA ALA A 72 -0.06 1.90 21.54
C ALA A 72 -0.95 1.71 22.79
N GLU A 73 -2.01 2.52 22.95
CA GLU A 73 -2.92 2.42 24.09
C GLU A 73 -3.73 1.12 24.07
N LYS A 74 -4.07 0.62 25.27
CA LYS A 74 -4.92 -0.57 25.46
C LYS A 74 -6.40 -0.21 25.69
N THR A 75 -6.86 0.86 25.08
CA THR A 75 -8.25 1.34 25.17
C THR A 75 -9.12 0.73 24.06
N LYS A 76 -10.45 0.71 24.26
CA LYS A 76 -11.40 0.32 23.19
C LYS A 76 -11.29 1.25 21.98
N GLU A 77 -11.07 2.55 22.24
CA GLU A 77 -10.92 3.55 21.20
C GLU A 77 -9.69 3.27 20.32
N ALA A 78 -8.54 3.01 20.94
CA ALA A 78 -7.33 2.63 20.20
C ALA A 78 -7.50 1.31 19.41
N MET A 79 -8.26 0.35 19.94
CA MET A 79 -8.59 -0.88 19.20
C MET A 79 -9.42 -0.58 17.95
N VAL A 80 -10.45 0.26 18.06
CA VAL A 80 -11.26 0.69 16.90
C VAL A 80 -10.40 1.41 15.86
N LYS A 81 -9.48 2.28 16.30
CA LYS A 81 -8.56 2.99 15.39
C LYS A 81 -7.56 2.05 14.72
N ARG A 82 -7.04 1.03 15.41
CA ARG A 82 -6.24 -0.02 14.75
C ARG A 82 -7.03 -0.77 13.68
N HIS A 83 -8.30 -1.09 13.92
CA HIS A 83 -9.16 -1.74 12.93
C HIS A 83 -9.47 -0.85 11.71
N SER A 84 -9.38 0.48 11.85
CA SER A 84 -9.55 1.39 10.70
C SER A 84 -8.36 1.41 9.75
N VAL A 85 -7.24 0.76 10.11
CA VAL A 85 -6.05 0.62 9.28
C VAL A 85 -5.86 -0.86 8.93
N GLY A 86 -6.46 -1.29 7.83
CA GLY A 86 -6.33 -2.64 7.31
C GLY A 86 -4.96 -2.87 6.66
N MET A 87 -4.37 -4.04 6.85
CA MET A 87 -3.08 -4.39 6.27
C MET A 87 -3.12 -5.75 5.56
N VAL A 88 -2.71 -5.74 4.30
CA VAL A 88 -2.47 -6.94 3.50
C VAL A 88 -0.96 -7.17 3.45
N PHE A 89 -0.49 -8.26 4.04
CA PHE A 89 0.93 -8.62 4.07
C PHE A 89 1.40 -9.22 2.75
N GLN A 90 2.71 -9.31 2.58
CA GLN A 90 3.32 -10.08 1.51
C GLN A 90 2.90 -11.55 1.62
N TYR A 91 2.46 -12.16 0.52
CA TYR A 91 1.89 -13.52 0.48
C TYR A 91 0.68 -13.71 1.42
N PRO A 92 -0.38 -12.89 1.27
CA PRO A 92 -1.51 -12.89 2.20
C PRO A 92 -2.30 -14.20 2.20
N GLU A 93 -2.16 -15.03 1.16
CA GLU A 93 -2.70 -16.38 1.07
C GLU A 93 -2.23 -17.34 2.17
N HIS A 94 -1.07 -17.08 2.78
CA HIS A 94 -0.58 -17.87 3.91
C HIS A 94 -1.31 -17.58 5.23
N GLN A 95 -2.17 -16.57 5.24
CA GLN A 95 -2.96 -16.17 6.41
C GLN A 95 -4.35 -16.81 6.43
N LEU A 96 -4.73 -17.55 5.39
CA LEU A 96 -6.00 -18.25 5.33
C LEU A 96 -5.96 -19.46 6.28
N PHE A 97 -7.00 -19.64 7.10
CA PHE A 97 -7.03 -20.67 8.12
C PHE A 97 -8.40 -21.33 8.34
N GLU A 98 -9.48 -20.74 7.83
CA GLU A 98 -10.83 -21.21 8.04
C GLU A 98 -11.22 -22.35 7.06
N GLU A 99 -12.28 -23.05 7.39
CA GLU A 99 -12.79 -24.18 6.61
C GLU A 99 -13.38 -23.74 5.26
N THR A 100 -14.01 -22.55 5.24
CA THR A 100 -14.66 -22.00 4.03
C THR A 100 -14.22 -20.55 3.78
N VAL A 101 -14.30 -20.14 2.51
CA VAL A 101 -14.00 -18.77 2.06
C VAL A 101 -14.86 -17.75 2.80
N ALA A 102 -16.16 -18.03 2.95
CA ALA A 102 -17.06 -17.12 3.64
C ALA A 102 -16.69 -16.94 5.11
N LYS A 103 -16.33 -18.03 5.82
CA LYS A 103 -15.90 -17.96 7.23
C LYS A 103 -14.59 -17.18 7.37
N ASP A 104 -13.62 -17.41 6.47
CA ASP A 104 -12.32 -16.73 6.51
C ASP A 104 -12.49 -15.21 6.36
N ILE A 105 -13.32 -14.78 5.39
CA ILE A 105 -13.62 -13.36 5.19
C ILE A 105 -14.47 -12.78 6.33
N ALA A 106 -15.38 -13.58 6.94
CA ALA A 106 -16.24 -13.15 8.05
C ALA A 106 -15.48 -12.91 9.36
N PHE A 107 -14.30 -13.51 9.53
CA PHE A 107 -13.55 -13.49 10.78
C PHE A 107 -13.27 -12.05 11.27
N GLY A 108 -12.84 -11.16 10.37
CA GLY A 108 -12.58 -9.76 10.71
C GLY A 108 -13.84 -9.01 11.20
N PRO A 109 -14.94 -8.95 10.43
CA PRO A 109 -16.20 -8.34 10.84
C PRO A 109 -16.77 -8.91 12.14
N GLN A 110 -16.71 -10.22 12.35
CA GLN A 110 -17.16 -10.85 13.61
C GLN A 110 -16.34 -10.38 14.81
N ASN A 111 -15.03 -10.27 14.68
CA ASN A 111 -14.16 -9.72 15.73
C ASN A 111 -14.37 -8.22 15.98
N GLN A 112 -14.93 -7.49 15.01
CA GLN A 112 -15.39 -6.11 15.20
C GLN A 112 -16.75 -6.03 15.90
N GLY A 113 -17.42 -7.16 16.16
CA GLY A 113 -18.72 -7.23 16.82
C GLY A 113 -19.89 -6.99 15.88
N CYS A 114 -19.73 -7.16 14.57
CA CYS A 114 -20.84 -7.12 13.61
C CYS A 114 -21.80 -8.29 13.89
N ASP A 115 -23.09 -8.04 13.73
CA ASP A 115 -24.10 -9.10 13.73
C ASP A 115 -24.02 -9.97 12.46
N GLU A 116 -24.81 -11.01 12.41
CA GLU A 116 -24.78 -11.99 11.31
C GLU A 116 -25.18 -11.36 9.97
N GLU A 117 -26.20 -10.49 9.95
CA GLU A 117 -26.68 -9.81 8.74
C GLU A 117 -25.63 -8.85 8.16
N GLU A 118 -25.03 -8.00 9.00
CA GLU A 118 -23.98 -7.09 8.58
C GLU A 118 -22.72 -7.85 8.16
N THR A 119 -22.36 -8.93 8.86
CA THR A 119 -21.23 -9.78 8.51
C THR A 119 -21.41 -10.39 7.13
N GLU A 120 -22.57 -11.01 6.84
CA GLU A 120 -22.85 -11.60 5.52
C GLU A 120 -22.81 -10.53 4.41
N LYS A 121 -23.39 -9.37 4.65
CA LYS A 121 -23.35 -8.24 3.72
C LYS A 121 -21.93 -7.78 3.41
N ARG A 122 -21.06 -7.69 4.41
CA ARG A 122 -19.66 -7.34 4.25
C ARG A 122 -18.89 -8.40 3.49
N VAL A 123 -19.10 -9.68 3.80
CA VAL A 123 -18.51 -10.82 3.08
C VAL A 123 -18.87 -10.77 1.60
N LYS A 124 -20.16 -10.65 1.26
CA LYS A 124 -20.63 -10.56 -0.13
C LYS A 124 -20.00 -9.35 -0.86
N SER A 125 -19.94 -8.20 -0.19
CA SER A 125 -19.32 -6.99 -0.76
C SER A 125 -17.83 -7.18 -1.01
N ALA A 126 -17.09 -7.75 -0.06
CA ALA A 126 -15.65 -7.98 -0.15
C ALA A 126 -15.32 -9.05 -1.23
N MET A 127 -16.09 -10.13 -1.33
CA MET A 127 -15.93 -11.12 -2.39
C MET A 127 -16.15 -10.50 -3.78
N ARG A 128 -17.20 -9.68 -3.92
CA ARG A 128 -17.45 -8.92 -5.16
C ARG A 128 -16.29 -8.00 -5.51
N PHE A 129 -15.74 -7.29 -4.52
CA PHE A 129 -14.53 -6.47 -4.71
C PHE A 129 -13.37 -7.32 -5.25
N ALA A 130 -13.10 -8.45 -4.61
CA ALA A 130 -12.01 -9.34 -4.99
C ALA A 130 -12.25 -10.08 -6.32
N GLY A 131 -13.45 -9.96 -6.90
CA GLY A 131 -13.84 -10.68 -8.12
C GLY A 131 -13.99 -12.17 -7.90
N ILE A 132 -14.50 -12.54 -6.74
CA ILE A 132 -14.83 -13.92 -6.34
C ILE A 132 -16.34 -14.02 -6.26
N ASP A 133 -16.92 -14.94 -7.04
CA ASP A 133 -18.35 -15.17 -7.04
C ASP A 133 -18.79 -15.84 -5.74
N TYR A 134 -19.72 -15.22 -5.02
CA TYR A 134 -20.17 -15.69 -3.71
C TYR A 134 -20.83 -17.06 -3.82
N GLU A 135 -21.78 -17.25 -4.74
CA GLU A 135 -22.57 -18.48 -4.89
C GLU A 135 -21.68 -19.69 -5.22
N THR A 136 -20.60 -19.45 -5.96
CA THR A 136 -19.68 -20.50 -6.38
C THR A 136 -18.64 -20.85 -5.33
N PHE A 137 -18.16 -19.86 -4.55
CA PHE A 137 -16.95 -20.02 -3.76
C PHE A 137 -17.14 -19.89 -2.26
N ALA A 138 -18.24 -19.33 -1.75
CA ALA A 138 -18.43 -19.06 -0.33
C ALA A 138 -18.20 -20.29 0.57
N GLU A 139 -18.78 -21.43 0.17
CA GLU A 139 -18.69 -22.68 0.92
C GLU A 139 -17.49 -23.57 0.56
N ARG A 140 -16.65 -23.12 -0.37
CA ARG A 140 -15.43 -23.86 -0.71
C ARG A 140 -14.33 -23.63 0.31
N SER A 141 -13.51 -24.67 0.52
CA SER A 141 -12.29 -24.52 1.29
C SER A 141 -11.32 -23.59 0.56
N PRO A 142 -10.76 -22.57 1.23
CA PRO A 142 -9.76 -21.69 0.63
C PRO A 142 -8.53 -22.45 0.13
N PHE A 143 -8.18 -23.57 0.78
CA PHE A 143 -7.02 -24.40 0.40
C PHE A 143 -7.20 -25.18 -0.90
N ARG A 144 -8.41 -25.24 -1.46
CA ARG A 144 -8.71 -25.85 -2.76
C ARG A 144 -8.75 -24.83 -3.91
N LEU A 145 -8.45 -23.58 -3.63
CA LEU A 145 -8.42 -22.53 -4.62
C LEU A 145 -7.02 -22.40 -5.25
N SER A 146 -6.94 -21.82 -6.45
CA SER A 146 -5.64 -21.42 -7.02
C SER A 146 -4.97 -20.34 -6.15
N GLY A 147 -3.64 -20.24 -6.19
CA GLY A 147 -2.92 -19.24 -5.40
C GLY A 147 -3.40 -17.80 -5.63
N GLY A 148 -3.74 -17.44 -6.88
CA GLY A 148 -4.33 -16.13 -7.18
C GLY A 148 -5.74 -15.95 -6.61
N GLN A 149 -6.55 -17.01 -6.51
CA GLN A 149 -7.84 -16.96 -5.83
C GLN A 149 -7.68 -16.86 -4.32
N GLN A 150 -6.77 -17.64 -3.73
CA GLN A 150 -6.44 -17.56 -2.30
C GLN A 150 -6.02 -16.14 -1.90
N ARG A 151 -5.13 -15.51 -2.67
CA ARG A 151 -4.71 -14.13 -2.46
C ARG A 151 -5.88 -13.15 -2.51
N ARG A 152 -6.79 -13.32 -3.45
CA ARG A 152 -8.00 -12.49 -3.55
C ARG A 152 -8.94 -12.69 -2.36
N VAL A 153 -9.05 -13.91 -1.83
CA VAL A 153 -9.79 -14.20 -0.59
C VAL A 153 -9.16 -13.47 0.60
N ALA A 154 -7.85 -13.57 0.77
CA ALA A 154 -7.15 -12.92 1.87
C ALA A 154 -7.28 -11.38 1.81
N ILE A 155 -7.17 -10.77 0.62
CA ILE A 155 -7.44 -9.33 0.43
C ILE A 155 -8.90 -9.01 0.79
N ALA A 156 -9.86 -9.85 0.38
CA ALA A 156 -11.27 -9.68 0.72
C ALA A 156 -11.50 -9.69 2.24
N GLY A 157 -10.80 -10.55 2.99
CA GLY A 157 -10.88 -10.59 4.45
C GLY A 157 -10.50 -9.25 5.09
N VAL A 158 -9.46 -8.58 4.60
CA VAL A 158 -9.08 -7.25 5.09
C VAL A 158 -10.10 -6.18 4.67
N ILE A 159 -10.59 -6.23 3.44
CA ILE A 159 -11.58 -5.27 2.92
C ILE A 159 -12.93 -5.39 3.65
N ALA A 160 -13.32 -6.60 4.07
CA ALA A 160 -14.56 -6.84 4.83
C ALA A 160 -14.60 -6.10 6.17
N MET A 161 -13.45 -5.75 6.73
CA MET A 161 -13.37 -4.93 7.94
C MET A 161 -13.71 -3.45 7.72
N HIS A 162 -13.92 -3.01 6.47
CA HIS A 162 -14.19 -1.62 6.07
C HIS A 162 -13.13 -0.63 6.59
N PRO A 163 -11.85 -0.85 6.27
CA PRO A 163 -10.80 0.06 6.73
C PRO A 163 -10.91 1.44 6.06
N ASP A 164 -10.50 2.50 6.77
CA ASP A 164 -10.33 3.84 6.20
C ASP A 164 -8.99 3.99 5.47
N PHE A 165 -7.97 3.26 5.94
CA PHE A 165 -6.65 3.15 5.31
C PHE A 165 -6.34 1.69 4.98
N LEU A 166 -5.95 1.42 3.76
CA LEU A 166 -5.55 0.09 3.29
C LEU A 166 -4.05 0.06 2.99
N ILE A 167 -3.30 -0.64 3.82
CA ILE A 167 -1.89 -0.89 3.62
C ILE A 167 -1.73 -2.18 2.80
N LEU A 168 -0.90 -2.11 1.77
CA LEU A 168 -0.61 -3.21 0.86
C LEU A 168 0.91 -3.42 0.79
N ASP A 169 1.41 -4.50 1.40
CA ASP A 169 2.82 -4.86 1.36
C ASP A 169 3.05 -5.85 0.22
N GLU A 170 3.63 -5.38 -0.90
CA GLU A 170 3.91 -6.18 -2.10
C GLU A 170 2.71 -7.02 -2.60
N PRO A 171 1.52 -6.44 -2.80
CA PRO A 171 0.29 -7.21 -3.07
C PRO A 171 0.33 -7.98 -4.39
N SER A 172 1.24 -7.65 -5.29
CA SER A 172 1.40 -8.28 -6.60
C SER A 172 2.56 -9.29 -6.68
N ALA A 173 3.30 -9.53 -5.59
CA ALA A 173 4.40 -10.47 -5.58
C ALA A 173 3.95 -11.87 -6.01
N GLY A 174 4.62 -12.48 -7.01
CA GLY A 174 4.29 -13.82 -7.50
C GLY A 174 3.02 -13.94 -8.36
N LEU A 175 2.35 -12.82 -8.70
CA LEU A 175 1.26 -12.82 -9.67
C LEU A 175 1.80 -12.67 -11.10
N ASP A 176 1.05 -13.25 -12.04
CA ASP A 176 1.24 -12.98 -13.46
C ASP A 176 0.82 -11.53 -13.82
N PRO A 177 1.21 -11.01 -14.99
CA PRO A 177 0.88 -9.64 -15.37
C PRO A 177 -0.62 -9.35 -15.47
N VAL A 178 -1.46 -10.36 -15.73
CA VAL A 178 -2.92 -10.19 -15.81
C VAL A 178 -3.51 -10.04 -14.42
N GLY A 179 -3.21 -10.98 -13.52
CA GLY A 179 -3.66 -10.94 -12.11
C GLY A 179 -3.21 -9.68 -11.39
N ARG A 180 -1.98 -9.21 -11.66
CA ARG A 180 -1.47 -7.94 -11.13
C ARG A 180 -2.31 -6.76 -11.61
N ARG A 181 -2.60 -6.64 -12.92
CA ARG A 181 -3.44 -5.56 -13.45
C ARG A 181 -4.86 -5.58 -12.87
N GLU A 182 -5.44 -6.77 -12.73
CA GLU A 182 -6.78 -6.92 -12.15
C GLU A 182 -6.84 -6.41 -10.71
N ILE A 183 -5.91 -6.81 -9.84
CA ILE A 183 -5.88 -6.39 -8.44
C ILE A 183 -5.75 -4.87 -8.35
N PHE A 184 -4.76 -4.28 -9.03
CA PHE A 184 -4.56 -2.83 -8.97
C PHE A 184 -5.71 -2.04 -9.59
N SER A 185 -6.35 -2.53 -10.66
CA SER A 185 -7.54 -1.92 -11.23
C SER A 185 -8.70 -1.86 -10.23
N ARG A 186 -8.91 -2.93 -9.47
CA ARG A 186 -9.95 -3.00 -8.43
C ARG A 186 -9.64 -2.05 -7.27
N ILE A 187 -8.40 -2.07 -6.75
CA ILE A 187 -7.95 -1.17 -5.68
C ILE A 187 -8.13 0.29 -6.11
N GLN A 188 -7.66 0.65 -7.32
CA GLN A 188 -7.80 2.00 -7.86
C GLN A 188 -9.26 2.40 -8.05
N GLY A 189 -10.11 1.46 -8.50
CA GLY A 189 -11.55 1.71 -8.67
C GLY A 189 -12.25 2.07 -7.35
N TRP A 190 -11.86 1.45 -6.24
CA TRP A 190 -12.42 1.75 -4.92
C TRP A 190 -11.78 2.99 -4.29
N TYR A 191 -10.48 3.19 -4.46
CA TYR A 191 -9.81 4.42 -4.08
C TYR A 191 -10.47 5.65 -4.73
N LYS A 192 -10.72 5.61 -6.05
CA LYS A 192 -11.41 6.71 -6.78
C LYS A 192 -12.83 6.98 -6.29
N LYS A 193 -13.49 6.00 -5.69
CA LYS A 193 -14.80 6.14 -5.03
C LYS A 193 -14.71 6.67 -3.60
N GLY A 194 -13.49 6.92 -3.09
CA GLY A 194 -13.27 7.40 -1.74
C GLY A 194 -13.57 6.38 -0.64
N VAL A 195 -13.53 5.07 -0.96
CA VAL A 195 -13.84 4.02 0.03
C VAL A 195 -12.75 3.94 1.08
N PHE A 196 -11.48 4.03 0.69
CA PHE A 196 -10.32 4.03 1.58
C PHE A 196 -9.15 4.82 0.97
N SER A 197 -8.21 5.22 1.80
CA SER A 197 -6.88 5.68 1.39
C SER A 197 -5.96 4.48 1.20
N VAL A 198 -4.93 4.59 0.37
CA VAL A 198 -4.03 3.46 0.07
C VAL A 198 -2.60 3.79 0.44
N ILE A 199 -1.92 2.85 1.08
CA ILE A 199 -0.48 2.88 1.34
C ILE A 199 0.10 1.63 0.68
N LEU A 200 0.83 1.82 -0.42
CA LEU A 200 1.38 0.75 -1.25
C LEU A 200 2.90 0.65 -1.07
N VAL A 201 3.38 -0.44 -0.52
CA VAL A 201 4.80 -0.81 -0.61
C VAL A 201 4.99 -1.64 -1.86
N SER A 202 5.90 -1.24 -2.74
CA SER A 202 6.21 -1.99 -3.96
C SER A 202 7.64 -1.77 -4.42
N HIS A 203 8.26 -2.83 -4.96
CA HIS A 203 9.52 -2.76 -5.70
C HIS A 203 9.31 -2.47 -7.19
N ASN A 204 8.07 -2.35 -7.64
CA ASN A 204 7.77 -2.00 -9.02
C ASN A 204 7.47 -0.52 -9.17
N MET A 205 8.43 0.21 -9.72
CA MET A 205 8.34 1.66 -9.86
C MET A 205 7.28 2.11 -10.87
N ASP A 206 6.92 1.29 -11.86
CA ASP A 206 5.84 1.60 -12.80
C ASP A 206 4.48 1.64 -12.10
N ASP A 207 4.22 0.71 -11.16
CA ASP A 207 2.98 0.75 -10.38
C ASP A 207 2.94 1.99 -9.49
N ILE A 208 4.04 2.30 -8.82
CA ILE A 208 4.15 3.48 -7.97
C ILE A 208 3.91 4.75 -8.78
N ALA A 209 4.61 4.95 -9.90
CA ALA A 209 4.44 6.13 -10.77
C ALA A 209 3.00 6.28 -11.25
N ARG A 210 2.35 5.16 -11.62
CA ARG A 210 1.00 5.15 -12.16
C ARG A 210 -0.08 5.37 -11.11
N LEU A 211 0.09 4.85 -9.89
CA LEU A 211 -0.98 4.76 -8.90
C LEU A 211 -0.87 5.79 -7.78
N ALA A 212 0.35 6.09 -7.33
CA ALA A 212 0.57 6.93 -6.18
C ALA A 212 0.35 8.42 -6.49
N THR A 213 -0.24 9.13 -5.53
CA THR A 213 -0.35 10.59 -5.54
C THR A 213 0.77 11.24 -4.76
N ARG A 214 1.40 10.49 -3.85
CA ARG A 214 2.53 10.88 -3.01
C ARG A 214 3.49 9.71 -2.86
N LEU A 215 4.78 9.99 -2.88
CA LEU A 215 5.85 9.00 -2.79
C LEU A 215 6.73 9.28 -1.59
N LEU A 216 6.91 8.25 -0.77
CA LEU A 216 7.83 8.23 0.36
C LEU A 216 9.01 7.33 0.01
N VAL A 217 10.24 7.85 0.14
CA VAL A 217 11.46 7.09 -0.09
C VAL A 217 12.17 6.85 1.23
N MET A 218 12.35 5.57 1.56
CA MET A 218 13.04 5.16 2.79
C MET A 218 14.45 4.67 2.49
N HIS A 219 15.41 5.12 3.28
CA HIS A 219 16.79 4.69 3.24
C HIS A 219 17.36 4.59 4.66
N GLN A 220 17.97 3.42 5.00
CA GLN A 220 18.63 3.17 6.29
C GLN A 220 17.77 3.57 7.51
N GLY A 221 16.48 3.23 7.49
CA GLY A 221 15.55 3.51 8.58
C GLY A 221 14.99 4.93 8.62
N ARG A 222 15.34 5.81 7.69
CA ARG A 222 14.90 7.20 7.64
C ARG A 222 14.04 7.49 6.42
N LEU A 223 13.14 8.45 6.53
CA LEU A 223 12.41 9.03 5.42
C LEU A 223 13.30 10.10 4.77
N VAL A 224 13.76 9.86 3.53
CA VAL A 224 14.70 10.75 2.85
C VAL A 224 14.06 11.64 1.79
N LEU A 225 12.95 11.18 1.17
CA LEU A 225 12.16 11.98 0.23
C LEU A 225 10.68 11.76 0.50
N ASP A 226 9.91 12.83 0.35
CA ASP A 226 8.46 12.87 0.48
C ASP A 226 7.91 13.90 -0.52
N GLY A 227 7.15 13.47 -1.52
CA GLY A 227 6.66 14.38 -2.55
C GLY A 227 5.86 13.70 -3.67
N GLU A 228 5.64 14.43 -4.73
CA GLU A 228 4.96 13.93 -5.92
C GLU A 228 5.85 12.90 -6.64
N PRO A 229 5.31 11.74 -7.07
CA PRO A 229 6.12 10.66 -7.63
C PRO A 229 6.94 11.06 -8.85
N MET A 230 6.36 11.79 -9.81
CA MET A 230 7.07 12.16 -11.03
C MET A 230 8.15 13.21 -10.77
N ASP A 231 7.93 14.13 -9.83
CA ASP A 231 8.97 15.07 -9.40
C ASP A 231 10.18 14.34 -8.81
N ILE A 232 9.93 13.39 -7.90
CA ILE A 232 10.98 12.56 -7.30
C ILE A 232 11.74 11.76 -8.36
N PHE A 233 11.04 11.08 -9.27
CA PHE A 233 11.67 10.25 -10.29
C PHE A 233 12.46 11.05 -11.34
N LEU A 234 12.09 12.29 -11.61
CA LEU A 234 12.75 13.13 -12.60
C LEU A 234 13.88 13.96 -12.02
N HIS A 235 13.73 14.46 -10.79
CA HIS A 235 14.63 15.47 -10.23
C HIS A 235 15.54 14.96 -9.09
N HIS A 236 15.24 13.79 -8.47
CA HIS A 236 16.00 13.25 -7.33
C HIS A 236 16.73 11.93 -7.62
N ARG A 237 17.22 11.76 -8.88
CA ARG A 237 17.85 10.50 -9.34
C ARG A 237 19.08 10.07 -8.54
N GLU A 238 19.92 11.00 -8.13
CA GLU A 238 21.12 10.68 -7.35
C GLU A 238 20.73 10.10 -6.00
N THR A 239 19.82 10.76 -5.29
CA THR A 239 19.27 10.26 -4.02
C THR A 239 18.59 8.89 -4.18
N LEU A 240 17.81 8.69 -5.26
CA LEU A 240 17.20 7.38 -5.52
C LEU A 240 18.25 6.28 -5.71
N LYS A 241 19.33 6.55 -6.46
CA LYS A 241 20.43 5.59 -6.63
C LYS A 241 21.14 5.28 -5.31
N GLU A 242 21.39 6.27 -4.46
CA GLU A 242 21.93 6.06 -3.12
C GLU A 242 21.01 5.18 -2.27
N CYS A 243 19.69 5.33 -2.44
CA CYS A 243 18.67 4.50 -1.81
C CYS A 243 18.55 3.11 -2.43
N GLY A 244 19.33 2.77 -3.48
CA GLY A 244 19.25 1.50 -4.18
C GLY A 244 17.94 1.33 -4.96
N VAL A 245 17.38 2.41 -5.48
CA VAL A 245 16.12 2.44 -6.25
C VAL A 245 16.36 3.12 -7.59
N ASP A 246 15.86 2.52 -8.67
CA ASP A 246 15.85 3.14 -10.00
C ASP A 246 14.51 3.82 -10.31
N ALA A 247 14.57 4.91 -11.10
CA ALA A 247 13.36 5.51 -11.65
C ALA A 247 12.68 4.58 -12.67
N PRO A 248 11.34 4.68 -12.86
CA PRO A 248 10.63 3.92 -13.89
C PRO A 248 11.24 4.08 -15.29
N PRO A 249 11.18 3.07 -16.17
CA PRO A 249 11.66 3.15 -17.54
C PRO A 249 11.11 4.35 -18.32
N LEU A 250 9.84 4.70 -18.10
CA LEU A 250 9.23 5.89 -18.68
C LEU A 250 9.99 7.17 -18.26
N SER A 251 10.20 7.36 -16.95
CA SER A 251 10.91 8.55 -16.43
C SER A 251 12.34 8.62 -16.97
N GLN A 252 13.04 7.49 -17.06
CA GLN A 252 14.38 7.43 -17.66
C GLN A 252 14.36 7.83 -19.14
N THR A 253 13.36 7.38 -19.90
CA THR A 253 13.18 7.72 -21.32
C THR A 253 12.89 9.21 -21.49
N LEU A 254 11.97 9.78 -20.69
CA LEU A 254 11.66 11.21 -20.72
C LEU A 254 12.89 12.06 -20.44
N LEU A 255 13.69 11.70 -19.43
CA LEU A 255 14.94 12.39 -19.11
C LEU A 255 15.96 12.31 -20.24
N TYR A 256 16.10 11.13 -20.89
CA TYR A 256 16.97 10.99 -22.04
C TYR A 256 16.55 11.90 -23.21
N LEU A 257 15.25 11.95 -23.51
CA LEU A 257 14.71 12.80 -24.56
C LEU A 257 14.90 14.30 -24.23
N LYS A 258 14.62 14.68 -22.96
CA LYS A 258 14.87 16.05 -22.48
C LYS A 258 16.33 16.46 -22.64
N GLY A 259 17.28 15.56 -22.34
CA GLY A 259 18.72 15.77 -22.55
C GLY A 259 19.12 15.93 -24.03
N LYS A 260 18.28 15.48 -24.96
CA LYS A 260 18.43 15.71 -26.42
C LYS A 260 17.74 16.99 -26.91
N GLY A 261 17.18 17.80 -26.01
CA GLY A 261 16.47 19.03 -26.36
C GLY A 261 15.04 18.80 -26.85
N ILE A 262 14.49 17.60 -26.69
CA ILE A 262 13.12 17.29 -27.08
C ILE A 262 12.19 17.68 -25.91
N PRO A 263 11.14 18.47 -26.13
CA PRO A 263 10.18 18.81 -25.10
C PRO A 263 9.43 17.56 -24.63
N VAL A 264 9.40 17.31 -23.33
CA VAL A 264 8.80 16.12 -22.74
C VAL A 264 7.73 16.48 -21.71
N PRO A 265 6.66 15.68 -21.58
CA PRO A 265 5.62 15.88 -20.57
C PRO A 265 6.08 15.31 -19.22
N GLU A 266 6.66 16.16 -18.38
CA GLU A 266 7.21 15.74 -17.06
C GLU A 266 6.16 15.17 -16.09
N THR A 267 4.88 15.44 -16.34
CA THR A 267 3.76 14.95 -15.52
C THR A 267 3.15 13.63 -16.01
N ALA A 268 3.65 13.07 -17.11
CA ALA A 268 3.09 11.83 -17.66
C ALA A 268 3.45 10.62 -16.79
N ARG A 269 2.43 9.86 -16.41
CA ARG A 269 2.55 8.70 -15.51
C ARG A 269 2.51 7.36 -16.26
N THR A 270 2.07 7.37 -17.52
CA THR A 270 2.02 6.20 -18.41
C THR A 270 2.64 6.51 -19.76
N VAL A 271 3.03 5.45 -20.48
CA VAL A 271 3.60 5.57 -21.82
C VAL A 271 2.57 6.18 -22.79
N GLU A 272 1.31 5.77 -22.67
CA GLU A 272 0.22 6.26 -23.49
C GLU A 272 0.01 7.77 -23.27
N GLU A 273 -0.05 8.20 -22.01
CA GLU A 273 -0.18 9.63 -21.66
C GLU A 273 1.01 10.46 -22.16
N ALA A 274 2.23 9.91 -22.03
CA ALA A 274 3.44 10.56 -22.51
C ALA A 274 3.40 10.70 -24.05
N ALA A 275 3.01 9.65 -24.76
CA ALA A 275 2.91 9.67 -26.22
C ALA A 275 1.87 10.67 -26.73
N GLU A 276 0.67 10.70 -26.13
CA GLU A 276 -0.39 11.65 -26.47
C GLU A 276 0.07 13.11 -26.28
N LYS A 277 0.65 13.42 -25.11
CA LYS A 277 1.15 14.78 -24.80
C LYS A 277 2.30 15.19 -25.71
N MET A 278 3.25 14.27 -26.00
CA MET A 278 4.35 14.55 -26.92
C MET A 278 3.87 14.78 -28.35
N TYR A 279 2.90 13.97 -28.82
CA TYR A 279 2.32 14.13 -30.13
C TYR A 279 1.64 15.51 -30.30
N ALA A 280 0.86 15.93 -29.29
CA ALA A 280 0.24 17.24 -29.27
C ALA A 280 1.25 18.41 -29.36
N VAL A 281 2.40 18.29 -28.68
CA VAL A 281 3.47 19.31 -28.72
C VAL A 281 4.15 19.33 -30.09
N LEU A 282 4.39 18.18 -30.70
CA LEU A 282 5.07 18.07 -32.00
C LEU A 282 4.17 18.53 -33.17
N GLU A 283 2.85 18.32 -33.10
CA GLU A 283 1.91 18.81 -34.10
C GLU A 283 1.54 20.29 -33.94
N GLY A 284 1.45 20.78 -32.70
CA GLY A 284 1.13 22.18 -32.41
C GLY A 284 2.27 23.17 -32.67
N GLY A 285 3.46 22.67 -33.01
CA GLY A 285 4.63 23.47 -33.41
C GLY A 285 4.81 23.67 -34.93
N LYS A 286 3.74 23.41 -35.73
CA LYS A 286 3.72 23.69 -37.18
C LYS A 286 2.91 24.95 -37.49
#